data_a6db3499dbbcc432cfa0fae2ba7f1a7f
#
_entry.id   a6db3499dbbcc432cfa0fae2ba7f1a7f
#
_cell.length_a   1.000
_cell.length_b   1.000
_cell.length_c   1.000
_cell.angle_alpha   90.00
_cell.angle_beta   90.00
_cell.angle_gamma   90.00
#
_symmetry.space_group_name_H-M   'P 1'
#
loop_
_entity.id
_entity.type
_entity.pdbx_description
1 polymer ?
#
loop_
_entity_poly.entity_id
_entity_poly.type
_entity_poly.pdbx_seq_one_letter_code
_entity_poly.pdbx_strand_id
1 'polypeptide(L)'
;MNTNKQFTEVKFGQQIVKVPQGGYYDRFRMNPNLDEVAQDPAAGNIDFFRKIPKKLVESRVGPVWAPNFYYRTANVQVLMLAPIQQLRKKLPAPLEVLEPFPGYGLVALTFFTYSVCDNDPYNEASVAIVVRKPN
;
A
#
# COMPACT_ATOMS: atom_id res chain seq x y z
N MET A 1 -36.50 3.48 -5.63
CA MET A 1 -35.61 3.93 -6.71
C MET A 1 -34.71 2.80 -7.11
N ASN A 2 -35.02 2.10 -8.22
CA ASN A 2 -34.17 1.02 -8.75
C ASN A 2 -33.07 1.68 -9.58
N THR A 3 -31.93 1.99 -8.96
CA THR A 3 -30.73 2.36 -9.71
C THR A 3 -30.20 1.08 -10.31
N ASN A 4 -30.40 0.89 -11.60
CA ASN A 4 -29.73 -0.16 -12.38
C ASN A 4 -28.22 0.08 -12.26
N LYS A 5 -27.57 -0.54 -11.27
CA LYS A 5 -26.11 -0.46 -11.12
C LYS A 5 -25.50 -1.20 -12.30
N GLN A 6 -24.85 -0.47 -13.19
CA GLN A 6 -24.02 -1.06 -14.22
C GLN A 6 -22.75 -1.61 -13.57
N PHE A 7 -22.25 -2.73 -14.07
CA PHE A 7 -21.03 -3.37 -13.61
C PHE A 7 -20.03 -3.40 -14.76
N THR A 8 -18.76 -3.24 -14.43
CA THR A 8 -17.65 -3.46 -15.33
C THR A 8 -16.79 -4.60 -14.82
N GLU A 9 -16.07 -5.25 -15.71
CA GLU A 9 -15.14 -6.31 -15.35
C GLU A 9 -13.75 -5.72 -15.18
N VAL A 10 -13.13 -6.02 -14.04
CA VAL A 10 -11.74 -5.66 -13.76
C VAL A 10 -10.93 -6.91 -13.45
N LYS A 11 -9.68 -6.92 -13.86
CA LYS A 11 -8.75 -8.02 -13.61
C LYS A 11 -8.05 -7.81 -12.27
N PHE A 12 -8.24 -8.76 -11.34
CA PHE A 12 -7.54 -8.84 -10.06
C PHE A 12 -6.57 -10.01 -10.10
N GLY A 13 -5.31 -9.74 -10.34
CA GLY A 13 -4.33 -10.80 -10.57
C GLY A 13 -4.75 -11.70 -11.74
N GLN A 14 -5.04 -12.97 -11.46
CA GLN A 14 -5.50 -13.93 -12.47
C GLN A 14 -7.04 -14.06 -12.54
N GLN A 15 -7.76 -13.34 -11.68
CA GLN A 15 -9.24 -13.41 -11.63
C GLN A 15 -9.87 -12.19 -12.29
N ILE A 16 -11.00 -12.42 -12.94
CA ILE A 16 -11.88 -11.35 -13.44
C ILE A 16 -13.03 -11.21 -12.45
N VAL A 17 -13.21 -10.00 -11.92
CA VAL A 17 -14.28 -9.68 -10.97
C VAL A 17 -15.16 -8.56 -11.52
N LYS A 18 -16.45 -8.62 -11.24
CA LYS A 18 -17.41 -7.59 -11.59
C LYS A 18 -17.49 -6.56 -10.47
N VAL A 19 -17.23 -5.31 -10.79
CA VAL A 19 -17.30 -4.19 -9.84
C VAL A 19 -18.28 -3.14 -10.32
N PRO A 20 -18.93 -2.37 -9.42
CA PRO A 20 -19.85 -1.32 -9.81
C PRO A 20 -19.15 -0.27 -10.68
N GLN A 21 -19.72 0.05 -11.84
CA GLN A 21 -19.23 1.10 -12.73
C GLN A 21 -19.35 2.47 -12.04
N GLY A 22 -18.35 3.33 -12.17
CA GLY A 22 -18.25 4.62 -11.46
C GLY A 22 -17.91 4.45 -9.97
N GLY A 23 -17.70 3.20 -9.52
CA GLY A 23 -17.28 2.89 -8.16
C GLY A 23 -15.78 3.03 -7.95
N TYR A 24 -15.38 2.69 -6.72
CA TYR A 24 -13.98 2.81 -6.30
C TYR A 24 -13.03 1.92 -7.14
N TYR A 25 -13.46 0.73 -7.53
CA TYR A 25 -12.62 -0.29 -8.19
C TYR A 25 -12.71 -0.31 -9.72
N ASP A 26 -13.61 0.41 -10.37
CA ASP A 26 -13.70 0.40 -11.84
C ASP A 26 -12.63 1.25 -12.52
N ARG A 27 -11.95 2.11 -11.76
CA ARG A 27 -10.87 2.97 -12.23
C ARG A 27 -9.50 2.29 -12.29
N PHE A 28 -9.43 1.05 -11.86
CA PHE A 28 -8.17 0.38 -11.67
C PHE A 28 -7.58 -0.18 -12.95
N ARG A 29 -6.42 0.30 -13.24
CA ARG A 29 -5.55 -0.20 -14.30
C ARG A 29 -4.18 -0.46 -13.71
N MET A 30 -3.64 -1.66 -13.91
CA MET A 30 -2.24 -1.92 -13.64
C MET A 30 -1.39 -0.96 -14.49
N ASN A 31 -0.45 -0.26 -13.83
CA ASN A 31 0.41 0.73 -14.46
C ASN A 31 -0.41 1.80 -15.23
N PRO A 32 -1.20 2.61 -14.52
CA PRO A 32 -2.09 3.59 -15.14
C PRO A 32 -1.30 4.62 -15.96
N ASN A 33 -1.95 5.17 -16.98
CA ASN A 33 -1.40 6.31 -17.71
C ASN A 33 -1.28 7.52 -16.77
N LEU A 34 -0.10 8.13 -16.70
CA LEU A 34 0.16 9.26 -15.80
C LEU A 34 -0.67 10.51 -16.16
N ASP A 35 -1.12 10.64 -17.40
CA ASP A 35 -2.02 11.74 -17.78
C ASP A 35 -3.45 11.53 -17.23
N GLU A 36 -3.89 10.28 -17.13
CA GLU A 36 -5.15 9.94 -16.46
C GLU A 36 -5.04 10.16 -14.94
N VAL A 37 -3.91 9.75 -14.34
CA VAL A 37 -3.64 9.99 -12.92
C VAL A 37 -3.63 11.47 -12.59
N ALA A 38 -3.04 12.31 -13.46
CA ALA A 38 -2.98 13.75 -13.27
C ALA A 38 -4.37 14.43 -13.28
N GLN A 39 -5.39 13.79 -13.85
CA GLN A 39 -6.75 14.28 -13.84
C GLN A 39 -7.48 14.01 -12.51
N ASP A 40 -6.96 13.14 -11.66
CA ASP A 40 -7.52 12.93 -10.31
C ASP A 40 -7.02 14.04 -9.38
N PRO A 41 -7.90 14.99 -8.96
CA PRO A 41 -7.48 16.09 -8.09
C PRO A 41 -6.89 15.63 -6.75
N ALA A 42 -7.15 14.41 -6.34
CA ALA A 42 -6.60 13.85 -5.11
C ALA A 42 -5.22 13.22 -5.29
N ALA A 43 -4.75 13.01 -6.53
CA ALA A 43 -3.38 12.56 -6.79
C ALA A 43 -2.35 13.68 -6.57
N GLY A 44 -2.78 14.96 -6.56
CA GLY A 44 -1.90 16.11 -6.40
C GLY A 44 -0.91 16.28 -7.55
N ASN A 45 0.27 16.84 -7.24
CA ASN A 45 1.33 17.00 -8.23
C ASN A 45 2.08 15.69 -8.45
N ILE A 46 2.04 15.15 -9.66
CA ILE A 46 2.68 13.90 -10.04
C ILE A 46 3.99 14.06 -10.83
N ASP A 47 4.52 15.28 -10.97
CA ASP A 47 5.73 15.57 -11.75
C ASP A 47 6.95 14.79 -11.28
N PHE A 48 7.02 14.49 -9.97
CA PHE A 48 8.05 13.63 -9.42
C PHE A 48 8.06 12.25 -10.09
N PHE A 49 6.89 11.63 -10.22
CA PHE A 49 6.74 10.28 -10.76
C PHE A 49 7.07 10.22 -12.27
N ARG A 50 6.78 11.29 -13.02
CA ARG A 50 7.10 11.41 -14.44
C ARG A 50 8.60 11.37 -14.73
N LYS A 51 9.43 11.79 -13.77
CA LYS A 51 10.89 11.85 -13.91
C LYS A 51 11.57 10.50 -13.69
N ILE A 52 10.87 9.52 -13.13
CA ILE A 52 11.45 8.23 -12.76
C ILE A 52 11.06 7.19 -13.81
N PRO A 53 12.02 6.69 -14.61
CA PRO A 53 11.73 5.68 -15.62
C PRO A 53 11.33 4.36 -14.94
N LYS A 54 10.28 3.74 -15.46
CA LYS A 54 9.87 2.39 -15.08
C LYS A 54 10.40 1.38 -16.07
N LYS A 55 10.62 0.17 -15.60
CA LYS A 55 10.98 -0.99 -16.41
C LYS A 55 10.22 -2.22 -15.95
N LEU A 56 9.95 -3.12 -16.88
CA LEU A 56 9.35 -4.42 -16.59
C LEU A 56 10.40 -5.32 -15.96
N VAL A 57 10.08 -5.93 -14.83
CA VAL A 57 10.94 -6.86 -14.10
C VAL A 57 10.18 -8.14 -13.81
N GLU A 58 10.87 -9.27 -13.84
CA GLU A 58 10.29 -10.56 -13.49
C GLU A 58 10.07 -10.65 -11.97
N SER A 59 8.92 -11.19 -11.58
CA SER A 59 8.57 -11.49 -10.21
C SER A 59 8.01 -12.90 -10.08
N ARG A 60 7.81 -13.38 -8.85
CA ARG A 60 7.21 -14.71 -8.61
C ARG A 60 5.78 -14.87 -9.12
N VAL A 61 5.10 -13.76 -9.37
CA VAL A 61 3.69 -13.73 -9.85
C VAL A 61 3.59 -13.28 -11.31
N GLY A 62 4.72 -13.17 -12.00
CA GLY A 62 4.82 -12.71 -13.38
C GLY A 62 5.50 -11.33 -13.48
N PRO A 63 5.61 -10.78 -14.71
CA PRO A 63 6.24 -9.49 -14.94
C PRO A 63 5.45 -8.36 -14.27
N VAL A 64 6.19 -7.46 -13.60
CA VAL A 64 5.63 -6.26 -12.95
C VAL A 64 6.44 -5.02 -13.32
N TRP A 65 5.79 -3.86 -13.37
CA TRP A 65 6.48 -2.59 -13.57
C TRP A 65 7.16 -2.13 -12.28
N ALA A 66 8.42 -1.76 -12.36
CA ALA A 66 9.22 -1.25 -11.25
C ALA A 66 9.90 0.08 -11.62
N PRO A 67 9.98 1.04 -10.68
CA PRO A 67 9.41 1.01 -9.34
C PRO A 67 7.88 1.05 -9.36
N ASN A 68 7.24 0.54 -8.30
CA ASN A 68 5.80 0.62 -8.09
C ASN A 68 5.46 1.91 -7.35
N PHE A 69 4.56 2.71 -7.91
CA PHE A 69 4.18 4.00 -7.33
C PHE A 69 2.76 3.97 -6.76
N TYR A 70 2.59 4.76 -5.70
CA TYR A 70 1.33 5.03 -5.04
C TYR A 70 1.05 6.52 -5.15
N TYR A 71 0.06 6.89 -5.96
CA TYR A 71 -0.27 8.29 -6.26
C TYR A 71 -1.28 8.86 -5.28
N ARG A 72 -2.17 8.03 -4.75
CA ARG A 72 -3.16 8.40 -3.76
C ARG A 72 -3.24 7.35 -2.68
N THR A 73 -2.86 7.74 -1.47
CA THR A 73 -2.91 6.89 -0.29
C THR A 73 -3.53 7.61 0.89
N ALA A 74 -4.16 6.86 1.77
CA ALA A 74 -4.54 7.31 3.11
C ALA A 74 -4.10 6.25 4.10
N ASN A 75 -3.75 6.65 5.32
CA ASN A 75 -3.44 5.70 6.38
C ASN A 75 -3.86 6.22 7.75
N VAL A 76 -4.09 5.25 8.64
CA VAL A 76 -4.25 5.49 10.07
C VAL A 76 -3.25 4.59 10.78
N GLN A 77 -2.44 5.16 11.67
CA GLN A 77 -1.47 4.42 12.46
C GLN A 77 -1.77 4.56 13.94
N VAL A 78 -1.74 3.44 14.63
CA VAL A 78 -1.86 3.36 16.09
C VAL A 78 -0.55 2.83 16.64
N LEU A 79 0.07 3.55 17.56
CA LEU A 79 1.25 3.11 18.30
C LEU A 79 0.81 2.55 19.65
N MET A 80 1.29 1.37 19.98
CA MET A 80 0.97 0.66 21.20
C MET A 80 2.24 0.27 21.95
N LEU A 81 2.19 0.31 23.27
CA LEU A 81 3.25 -0.23 24.12
C LEU A 81 3.06 -1.74 24.28
N ALA A 82 4.15 -2.48 24.21
CA ALA A 82 4.17 -3.91 24.47
C ALA A 82 5.41 -4.31 25.28
N PRO A 83 5.33 -5.37 26.12
CA PRO A 83 6.46 -5.83 26.92
C PRO A 83 7.67 -6.17 26.03
N ILE A 84 8.80 -5.52 26.28
CA ILE A 84 10.00 -5.61 25.42
C ILE A 84 10.51 -7.04 25.25
N GLN A 85 10.38 -7.85 26.30
CA GLN A 85 10.81 -9.25 26.28
C GLN A 85 10.03 -10.09 25.24
N GLN A 86 8.75 -9.76 24.99
CA GLN A 86 7.94 -10.45 24.00
C GLN A 86 8.31 -10.01 22.60
N LEU A 87 8.62 -8.72 22.42
CA LEU A 87 9.03 -8.18 21.12
C LEU A 87 10.40 -8.70 20.69
N ARG A 88 11.37 -8.77 21.60
CA ARG A 88 12.71 -9.33 21.34
C ARG A 88 12.66 -10.76 20.79
N LYS A 89 11.72 -11.58 21.27
CA LYS A 89 11.56 -12.96 20.77
C LYS A 89 11.08 -13.04 19.32
N LYS A 90 10.56 -11.96 18.76
CA LYS A 90 10.00 -11.90 17.40
C LYS A 90 10.95 -11.27 16.39
N LEU A 91 12.02 -10.63 16.84
CA LEU A 91 12.96 -9.95 15.95
C LEU A 91 14.13 -10.86 15.58
N PRO A 92 14.51 -10.91 14.29
CA PRO A 92 15.76 -11.53 13.89
C PRO A 92 16.95 -10.63 14.28
N ALA A 93 18.10 -11.26 14.57
CA ALA A 93 19.36 -10.52 14.71
C ALA A 93 19.75 -9.86 13.36
N PRO A 94 20.38 -8.69 13.35
CA PRO A 94 20.84 -7.88 14.49
C PRO A 94 19.86 -6.79 14.96
N LEU A 95 18.58 -6.90 14.65
CA LEU A 95 17.60 -5.86 14.97
C LEU A 95 17.38 -5.73 16.48
N GLU A 96 17.31 -4.49 16.96
CA GLU A 96 17.04 -4.19 18.36
C GLU A 96 15.72 -3.44 18.50
N VAL A 97 14.92 -3.83 19.52
CA VAL A 97 13.66 -3.13 19.82
C VAL A 97 13.97 -1.71 20.31
N LEU A 98 13.27 -0.72 19.75
CA LEU A 98 13.26 0.62 20.35
C LEU A 98 12.52 0.56 21.69
N GLU A 99 13.18 0.97 22.77
CA GLU A 99 12.66 1.00 24.14
C GLU A 99 12.41 2.46 24.56
N PRO A 100 11.22 3.03 24.32
CA PRO A 100 10.91 4.41 24.69
C PRO A 100 10.69 4.57 26.20
N PHE A 101 10.28 3.51 26.88
CA PHE A 101 10.08 3.44 28.33
C PHE A 101 10.69 2.14 28.88
N PRO A 102 11.23 2.14 30.10
CA PRO A 102 11.82 0.97 30.71
C PRO A 102 10.90 -0.26 30.66
N GLY A 103 11.35 -1.34 30.03
CA GLY A 103 10.62 -2.60 29.89
C GLY A 103 9.58 -2.65 28.76
N TYR A 104 9.38 -1.58 28.00
CA TYR A 104 8.37 -1.50 26.94
C TYR A 104 8.96 -1.06 25.63
N GLY A 105 8.59 -1.75 24.57
CA GLY A 105 8.83 -1.35 23.18
C GLY A 105 7.55 -0.86 22.51
N LEU A 106 7.67 -0.40 21.25
CA LEU A 106 6.56 0.09 20.44
C LEU A 106 6.18 -0.92 19.37
N VAL A 107 4.88 -1.11 19.21
CA VAL A 107 4.26 -1.81 18.08
C VAL A 107 3.40 -0.80 17.32
N ALA A 108 3.62 -0.70 16.02
CA ALA A 108 2.80 0.09 15.11
C ALA A 108 1.78 -0.82 14.43
N LEU A 109 0.50 -0.48 14.55
CA LEU A 109 -0.58 -1.05 13.77
C LEU A 109 -1.01 0.00 12.75
N THR A 110 -0.83 -0.29 11.47
CA THR A 110 -1.14 0.67 10.41
C THR A 110 -2.14 0.08 9.43
N PHE A 111 -3.17 0.85 9.13
CA PHE A 111 -4.15 0.54 8.09
C PHE A 111 -3.93 1.50 6.94
N PHE A 112 -3.72 0.96 5.75
CA PHE A 112 -3.54 1.72 4.52
C PHE A 112 -4.71 1.51 3.59
N THR A 113 -5.06 2.56 2.87
CA THR A 113 -5.93 2.53 1.70
C THR A 113 -5.14 3.08 0.53
N TYR A 114 -4.84 2.23 -0.44
CA TYR A 114 -4.19 2.61 -1.69
C TYR A 114 -5.26 2.74 -2.76
N SER A 115 -5.59 3.96 -3.17
CA SER A 115 -6.70 4.22 -4.09
C SER A 115 -6.30 4.48 -5.52
N VAL A 116 -5.09 4.98 -5.75
CA VAL A 116 -4.47 5.11 -7.08
C VAL A 116 -3.02 4.70 -6.97
N CYS A 117 -2.65 3.63 -7.65
CA CYS A 117 -1.30 3.08 -7.63
C CYS A 117 -1.03 2.27 -8.92
N ASP A 118 0.20 1.85 -9.11
CA ASP A 118 0.60 1.06 -10.29
C ASP A 118 0.11 -0.39 -10.25
N ASN A 119 -0.24 -0.87 -9.08
CA ASN A 119 -0.93 -2.15 -8.90
C ASN A 119 -2.44 -1.93 -8.81
N ASP A 120 -3.18 -3.03 -8.74
CA ASP A 120 -4.59 -2.96 -8.35
C ASP A 120 -4.67 -2.31 -6.96
N PRO A 121 -5.68 -1.45 -6.70
CA PRO A 121 -5.84 -0.84 -5.39
C PRO A 121 -6.22 -1.89 -4.37
N TYR A 122 -5.77 -1.64 -3.17
CA TYR A 122 -6.02 -2.54 -2.07
C TYR A 122 -5.97 -1.80 -0.73
N ASN A 123 -6.50 -2.47 0.27
CA ASN A 123 -6.32 -2.08 1.66
C ASN A 123 -5.28 -3.00 2.28
N GLU A 124 -4.41 -2.44 3.10
CA GLU A 124 -3.37 -3.16 3.81
C GLU A 124 -3.49 -2.93 5.31
N ALA A 125 -3.29 -3.98 6.09
CA ALA A 125 -3.07 -3.88 7.52
C ALA A 125 -1.66 -4.38 7.83
N SER A 126 -0.88 -3.55 8.51
CA SER A 126 0.51 -3.86 8.88
C SER A 126 0.67 -3.83 10.38
N VAL A 127 1.39 -4.81 10.92
CA VAL A 127 1.84 -4.85 12.32
C VAL A 127 3.36 -4.84 12.30
N ALA A 128 3.97 -3.82 12.89
CA ALA A 128 5.41 -3.65 12.89
C ALA A 128 5.94 -3.42 14.32
N ILE A 129 7.07 -4.03 14.63
CA ILE A 129 7.84 -3.71 15.85
C ILE A 129 8.77 -2.55 15.48
N VAL A 130 8.72 -1.46 16.26
CA VAL A 130 9.64 -0.34 16.05
C VAL A 130 11.03 -0.72 16.54
N VAL A 131 12.00 -0.60 15.67
CA VAL A 131 13.40 -0.97 15.94
C VAL A 131 14.31 0.26 15.93
N ARG A 132 15.43 0.16 16.61
CA ARG A 132 16.55 1.10 16.50
C ARG A 132 17.70 0.47 15.70
N LYS A 133 18.54 1.32 15.14
CA LYS A 133 19.82 0.86 14.57
C LYS A 133 20.67 0.27 15.71
N PRO A 134 21.28 -0.90 15.54
CA PRO A 134 22.28 -1.42 16.49
C PRO A 134 23.44 -0.41 16.60
N ASN A 135 23.95 -0.26 17.81
CA ASN A 135 25.15 0.56 18.06
C ASN A 135 26.39 -0.14 17.49
#